data_87ffca3cb93379a9f872d2b2e83511c7
#
_entry.id   87ffca3cb93379a9f872d2b2e83511c7
#
_cell.length_a   1.000
_cell.length_b   1.000
_cell.length_c   1.000
_cell.angle_alpha   90.00
_cell.angle_beta   90.00
_cell.angle_gamma   90.00
#
_symmetry.space_group_name_H-M   'P 1'
#
loop_
_entity.id
_entity.type
_entity.pdbx_description
1 polymer ?
#
loop_
_entity_poly.entity_id
_entity_poly.type
_entity_poly.pdbx_seq_one_letter_code
_entity_poly.pdbx_strand_id
1 'polypeptide(L)' 'MGVNQQKAVNLWSTAEGKKIAENTTVQDVKHGVLIVRVASPIWAQELQFQKKEVLFKINKTLGKKTIKDIRFV' A
#
# COMPACT_ATOMS: atom_id res chain seq x y z
N MET A 1 -14.51 12.97 5.29
CA MET A 1 -13.54 12.24 6.06
C MET A 1 -12.83 11.22 5.21
N GLY A 2 -11.53 11.12 5.34
CA GLY A 2 -10.75 10.20 4.55
C GLY A 2 -10.90 8.74 4.97
N VAL A 3 -10.11 7.89 4.34
CA VAL A 3 -10.09 6.48 4.66
C VAL A 3 -9.54 6.29 6.06
N ASN A 4 -10.17 5.42 6.81
CA ASN A 4 -9.69 5.06 8.15
C ASN A 4 -8.32 4.39 8.01
N GLN A 5 -7.31 4.90 8.73
CA GLN A 5 -5.96 4.37 8.67
C GLN A 5 -5.88 2.90 9.05
N GLN A 6 -6.64 2.49 10.04
CA GLN A 6 -6.66 1.10 10.47
C GLN A 6 -7.19 0.19 9.36
N LYS A 7 -8.19 0.66 8.64
CA LYS A 7 -8.75 -0.07 7.52
C LYS A 7 -7.72 -0.21 6.40
N ALA A 8 -6.97 0.85 6.12
CA ALA A 8 -5.91 0.82 5.12
C ALA A 8 -4.79 -0.14 5.51
N VAL A 9 -4.40 -0.15 6.79
CA VAL A 9 -3.39 -1.08 7.30
C VAL A 9 -3.84 -2.52 7.14
N ASN A 10 -5.08 -2.81 7.50
CA ASN A 10 -5.62 -4.16 7.36
C ASN A 10 -5.67 -4.59 5.89
N LEU A 11 -6.11 -3.68 5.03
CA LEU A 11 -6.19 -3.92 3.61
C LEU A 11 -4.82 -4.21 3.00
N TRP A 12 -3.83 -3.41 3.38
CA TRP A 12 -2.46 -3.57 2.93
C TRP A 12 -1.91 -4.94 3.32
N SER A 13 -2.09 -5.31 4.58
CA SER A 13 -1.63 -6.60 5.09
C SER A 13 -2.29 -7.77 4.37
N THR A 14 -3.60 -7.66 4.10
CA THR A 14 -4.34 -8.70 3.40
C THR A 14 -3.88 -8.82 1.94
N ALA A 15 -3.68 -7.70 1.27
CA ALA A 15 -3.34 -7.68 -0.14
C ALA A 15 -1.90 -8.12 -0.40
N GLU A 16 -0.96 -7.68 0.44
CA GLU A 16 0.47 -7.86 0.16
C GLU A 16 1.12 -9.00 0.94
N GLY A 17 0.46 -9.51 1.94
CA GLY A 17 1.00 -10.59 2.74
C GLY A 17 1.84 -10.11 3.91
N LYS A 18 2.13 -11.04 4.80
CA LYS A 18 2.73 -10.73 6.08
C LYS A 18 4.14 -10.16 5.97
N LYS A 19 4.97 -10.73 5.09
CA LYS A 19 6.37 -10.32 4.96
C LYS A 19 6.52 -8.87 4.52
N ILE A 20 5.76 -8.48 3.52
CA ILE A 20 5.77 -7.10 3.04
C ILE A 20 5.17 -6.18 4.09
N ALA A 21 4.09 -6.60 4.72
CA ALA A 21 3.43 -5.80 5.74
C ALA A 21 4.33 -5.54 6.95
N GLU A 22 5.18 -6.49 7.31
CA GLU A 22 6.12 -6.32 8.43
C GLU A 22 7.19 -5.28 8.17
N ASN A 23 7.53 -5.06 6.90
CA ASN A 23 8.59 -4.14 6.51
C ASN A 23 8.07 -2.80 6.02
N THR A 24 6.78 -2.58 6.09
CA THR A 24 6.13 -1.38 5.60
C THR A 24 5.12 -0.86 6.60
N THR A 25 4.83 0.43 6.53
CA THR A 25 3.81 1.06 7.36
C THR A 25 3.00 2.01 6.49
N VAL A 26 1.69 1.80 6.46
CA VAL A 26 0.81 2.73 5.75
C VAL A 26 0.71 4.01 6.58
N GLN A 27 1.13 5.13 6.00
CA GLN A 27 1.11 6.40 6.68
C GLN A 27 -0.16 7.19 6.46
N ASP A 28 -0.65 7.20 5.22
CA ASP A 28 -1.80 8.03 4.89
C ASP A 28 -2.40 7.62 3.55
N VAL A 29 -3.60 8.12 3.29
CA VAL A 29 -4.23 8.02 1.99
C VAL A 29 -4.76 9.41 1.66
N LYS A 30 -4.20 10.03 0.62
CA LYS A 30 -4.62 11.37 0.20
C LYS A 30 -4.91 11.40 -1.29
N HIS A 31 -6.10 11.86 -1.63
CA HIS A 31 -6.50 12.04 -3.04
C HIS A 31 -6.29 10.80 -3.89
N GLY A 32 -6.54 9.64 -3.30
CA GLY A 32 -6.36 8.36 -4.00
C GLY A 32 -4.92 7.86 -4.03
N VAL A 33 -4.00 8.55 -3.38
CA VAL A 33 -2.61 8.12 -3.30
C VAL A 33 -2.35 7.49 -1.92
N LEU A 34 -1.90 6.25 -1.94
CA LEU A 34 -1.53 5.53 -0.72
C LEU A 34 -0.07 5.81 -0.42
N ILE A 35 0.20 6.36 0.76
CA ILE A 35 1.56 6.69 1.18
C ILE A 35 2.04 5.61 2.14
N VAL A 36 3.09 4.91 1.75
CA VAL A 36 3.62 3.77 2.49
C VAL A 36 5.07 4.03 2.84
N ARG A 37 5.37 3.96 4.12
CA ARG A 37 6.75 4.05 4.60
C ARG A 37 7.39 2.67 4.55
N VAL A 38 8.59 2.60 4.02
CA VAL A 38 9.32 1.34 3.89
C VAL A 38 10.54 1.36 4.82
N ALA A 39 10.71 0.28 5.57
CA ALA A 39 11.75 0.21 6.60
C ALA A 39 13.17 0.14 6.02
N SER A 40 13.32 -0.30 4.79
CA SER A 40 14.63 -0.58 4.20
C SER A 40 14.69 -0.10 2.76
N PRO A 41 15.82 0.48 2.31
CA PRO A 41 16.00 0.87 0.91
C PRO A 41 15.87 -0.30 -0.06
N ILE A 42 16.28 -1.48 0.35
CA ILE A 42 16.17 -2.69 -0.48
C ILE A 42 14.71 -3.01 -0.75
N TRP A 43 13.89 -2.98 0.30
CA TRP A 43 12.46 -3.23 0.17
C TRP A 43 11.76 -2.13 -0.63
N ALA A 44 12.21 -0.89 -0.46
CA ALA A 44 11.64 0.23 -1.21
C ALA A 44 11.87 0.04 -2.71
N GLN A 45 13.07 -0.36 -3.08
CA GLN A 45 13.41 -0.62 -4.48
C GLN A 45 12.60 -1.78 -5.05
N GLU A 46 12.48 -2.86 -4.30
CA GLU A 46 11.71 -4.02 -4.71
C GLU A 46 10.25 -3.68 -4.94
N LEU A 47 9.67 -2.90 -4.01
CA LEU A 47 8.28 -2.51 -4.13
C LEU A 47 8.03 -1.54 -5.27
N GLN A 48 9.01 -0.69 -5.60
CA GLN A 48 8.91 0.18 -6.76
C GLN A 48 8.79 -0.62 -8.05
N PHE A 49 9.55 -1.70 -8.18
CA PHE A 49 9.45 -2.58 -9.33
C PHE A 49 8.09 -3.25 -9.42
N GLN A 50 7.49 -3.58 -8.28
CA GLN A 50 6.22 -4.28 -8.23
C GLN A 50 5.03 -3.34 -8.05
N LYS A 51 5.23 -2.06 -8.21
CA LYS A 51 4.21 -1.05 -7.92
C LYS A 51 2.88 -1.30 -8.61
N LYS A 52 2.91 -1.61 -9.89
CA LYS A 52 1.67 -1.86 -10.65
C LYS A 52 0.92 -3.07 -10.12
N GLU A 53 1.65 -4.11 -9.79
CA GLU A 53 1.07 -5.34 -9.26
C GLU A 53 0.49 -5.11 -7.87
N VAL A 54 1.22 -4.38 -7.04
CA VAL A 54 0.78 -4.02 -5.70
C VAL A 54 -0.51 -3.20 -5.78
N LEU A 55 -0.54 -2.23 -6.67
CA LEU A 55 -1.70 -1.38 -6.87
C LEU A 55 -2.91 -2.18 -7.34
N PHE A 56 -2.70 -3.11 -8.25
CA PHE A 56 -3.74 -3.99 -8.75
C PHE A 56 -4.33 -4.84 -7.62
N LYS A 57 -3.48 -5.41 -6.79
CA LYS A 57 -3.92 -6.26 -5.68
C LYS A 57 -4.75 -5.48 -4.67
N ILE A 58 -4.32 -4.27 -4.36
CA ILE A 58 -5.06 -3.42 -3.42
C ILE A 58 -6.44 -3.09 -3.95
N ASN A 59 -6.53 -2.67 -5.20
CA ASN A 59 -7.82 -2.33 -5.80
C ASN A 59 -8.72 -3.55 -5.94
N LYS A 60 -8.14 -4.71 -6.23
CA LYS A 60 -8.89 -5.95 -6.29
C LYS A 60 -9.48 -6.31 -4.94
N THR A 61 -8.72 -6.12 -3.88
CA THR A 61 -9.19 -6.39 -2.53
C THR A 61 -10.32 -5.44 -2.13
N LEU A 62 -10.23 -4.18 -2.57
CA LEU A 62 -11.28 -3.20 -2.34
C LEU A 62 -12.53 -3.44 -3.18
N GLY A 63 -12.39 -4.18 -4.27
CA GLY A 63 -13.48 -4.44 -5.18
C GLY A 63 -13.76 -3.32 -6.17
N LYS A 64 -12.95 -2.26 -6.16
CA LYS A 64 -13.07 -1.16 -7.10
C LYS A 64 -11.78 -0.38 -7.15
N LYS A 65 -11.61 0.40 -8.22
CA LYS A 65 -10.39 1.18 -8.42
C LYS A 65 -10.44 2.47 -7.60
N THR A 66 -10.15 2.37 -6.33
CA THR A 66 -10.16 3.49 -5.40
C THR A 66 -8.80 4.15 -5.26
N ILE A 67 -7.73 3.35 -5.28
CA ILE A 67 -6.36 3.85 -5.14
C ILE A 67 -5.78 4.07 -6.53
N LYS A 68 -5.35 5.30 -6.80
CA LYS A 68 -4.81 5.68 -8.10
C LYS A 68 -3.32 5.45 -8.20
N ASP A 69 -2.61 5.58 -7.08
CA ASP A 69 -1.16 5.47 -7.05
C ASP A 69 -0.69 5.12 -5.65
N ILE A 70 0.56 4.67 -5.56
CA ILE A 70 1.21 4.37 -4.28
C ILE A 70 2.52 5.11 -4.25
N ARG A 71 2.83 5.74 -3.12
CA ARG A 71 4.10 6.42 -2.93
C ARG A 71 4.85 5.74 -1.79
N PHE A 72 6.04 5.26 -2.09
CA PHE A 72 6.92 4.65 -1.08
C PHE A 72 7.91 5.71 -0.58
N VAL A 73 7.94 5.88 0.72
CA VAL A 73 8.79 6.92 1.35
C VAL A 73 9.72 6.32 2.38
#